data_0eb730057df02c329a5180d53f65e9ed
#
_entry.id   0eb730057df02c329a5180d53f65e9ed
#
_cell.length_a   1.000
_cell.length_b   1.000
_cell.length_c   1.000
_cell.angle_alpha   90.00
_cell.angle_beta   90.00
_cell.angle_gamma   90.00
#
_symmetry.space_group_name_H-M   'P 1'
#
loop_
_entity.id
_entity.type
_entity.pdbx_description
1 polymer ?
#
loop_
_entity_poly.entity_id
_entity_poly.type
_entity_poly.pdbx_seq_one_letter_code
_entity_poly.pdbx_strand_id
1 'polypeptide(L)'
;MSDGCRAAGAEVVLFTAAGCHLCAAARRVVSAAQDELGFELREVAIDGDEALEAEYREWIPVVEIDGKRRFVYHVHPDALRRAVVGAAS
;
A
#
# COMPACT_ATOMS: atom_id res chain seq x y z
N MET A 1 2.61 21.02 -14.38
CA MET A 1 2.35 20.41 -14.38
C MET A 1 1.61 19.66 -13.81
N SER A 2 0.76 19.66 -13.49
CA SER A 2 0.12 18.83 -12.83
C SER A 2 -0.80 18.06 -13.52
N ASP A 3 -0.93 16.93 -13.19
CA ASP A 3 -1.85 16.12 -13.68
C ASP A 3 -2.90 16.00 -12.77
N GLY A 4 -3.80 16.80 -12.63
CA GLY A 4 -4.88 16.85 -11.67
C GLY A 4 -5.68 15.58 -11.54
N CYS A 5 -5.62 14.71 -12.52
CA CYS A 5 -6.35 13.46 -12.46
C CYS A 5 -5.57 12.35 -11.81
N ARG A 6 -4.34 12.56 -11.48
CA ARG A 6 -3.49 11.52 -10.93
C ARG A 6 -3.36 11.68 -9.44
N ALA A 7 -3.06 10.57 -8.78
CA ALA A 7 -2.92 10.57 -7.33
C ALA A 7 -1.46 10.76 -6.92
N ALA A 8 -0.76 11.63 -7.62
CA ALA A 8 0.67 11.79 -7.43
C ALA A 8 1.04 12.31 -6.05
N GLY A 9 0.13 12.97 -5.36
CA GLY A 9 0.42 13.48 -4.03
C GLY A 9 0.25 12.48 -2.92
N ALA A 10 -0.31 11.31 -3.20
CA ALA A 10 -0.53 10.31 -2.17
C ALA A 10 0.70 9.46 -1.97
N GLU A 11 0.96 9.07 -0.74
CA GLU A 11 2.05 8.17 -0.42
C GLU A 11 1.47 6.87 0.08
N VAL A 12 1.79 5.77 -0.60
CA VAL A 12 1.28 4.44 -0.25
C VAL A 12 2.44 3.59 0.23
N VAL A 13 2.28 2.97 1.39
CA VAL A 13 3.28 2.08 1.95
C VAL A 13 2.67 0.71 2.11
N LEU A 14 3.33 -0.30 1.54
CA LEU A 14 2.91 -1.68 1.64
C LEU A 14 3.87 -2.41 2.56
N PHE A 15 3.38 -2.91 3.69
CA PHE A 15 4.19 -3.69 4.62
C PHE A 15 4.03 -5.17 4.32
N THR A 16 5.15 -5.84 4.14
CA THR A 16 5.17 -7.25 3.75
C THR A 16 6.17 -8.04 4.60
N ALA A 17 6.16 -9.35 4.43
CA ALA A 17 7.15 -10.22 5.06
C ALA A 17 7.52 -11.32 4.08
N ALA A 18 8.67 -11.94 4.28
CA ALA A 18 9.13 -13.04 3.45
C ALA A 18 8.18 -14.23 3.58
N GLY A 19 7.92 -14.91 2.46
CA GLY A 19 7.08 -16.09 2.47
C GLY A 19 5.59 -15.83 2.62
N CYS A 20 5.16 -14.61 2.47
CA CYS A 20 3.77 -14.24 2.64
C CYS A 20 3.04 -14.28 1.30
N HIS A 21 2.15 -15.24 1.12
CA HIS A 21 1.40 -15.38 -0.13
C HIS A 21 0.43 -14.22 -0.35
N LEU A 22 -0.23 -13.77 0.72
CA LEU A 22 -1.13 -12.64 0.60
C LEU A 22 -0.39 -11.35 0.26
N CYS A 23 0.86 -11.25 0.71
CA CYS A 23 1.68 -10.08 0.39
C CYS A 23 1.99 -10.03 -1.11
N ALA A 24 2.24 -11.18 -1.72
CA ALA A 24 2.50 -11.22 -3.16
C ALA A 24 1.27 -10.77 -3.95
N ALA A 25 0.09 -11.20 -3.53
CA ALA A 25 -1.14 -10.78 -4.18
C ALA A 25 -1.37 -9.28 -4.00
N ALA A 26 -1.14 -8.76 -2.79
CA ALA A 26 -1.28 -7.34 -2.53
C ALA A 26 -0.31 -6.52 -3.35
N ARG A 27 0.92 -7.00 -3.50
CA ARG A 27 1.92 -6.29 -4.29
C ARG A 27 1.47 -6.13 -5.74
N ARG A 28 0.86 -7.17 -6.31
CA ARG A 28 0.37 -7.07 -7.68
C ARG A 28 -0.73 -6.04 -7.83
N VAL A 29 -1.66 -6.01 -6.87
CA VAL A 29 -2.75 -5.05 -6.89
C VAL A 29 -2.22 -3.62 -6.75
N VAL A 30 -1.33 -3.40 -5.79
CA VAL A 30 -0.82 -2.07 -5.52
C VAL A 30 0.05 -1.58 -6.68
N SER A 31 0.86 -2.47 -7.26
CA SER A 31 1.71 -2.08 -8.39
C SER A 31 0.89 -1.70 -9.61
N ALA A 32 -0.18 -2.45 -9.88
CA ALA A 32 -1.04 -2.13 -11.01
C ALA A 32 -1.73 -0.79 -10.80
N ALA A 33 -2.15 -0.51 -9.57
CA ALA A 33 -2.77 0.77 -9.27
C ALA A 33 -1.75 1.91 -9.39
N GLN A 34 -0.51 1.67 -9.00
CA GLN A 34 0.52 2.68 -9.14
C GLN A 34 0.76 3.02 -10.61
N ASP A 35 0.81 2.01 -11.46
CA ASP A 35 1.00 2.25 -12.89
C ASP A 35 -0.13 3.11 -13.46
N GLU A 36 -1.32 2.93 -12.94
CA GLU A 36 -2.49 3.65 -13.42
C GLU A 36 -2.58 5.05 -12.83
N LEU A 37 -2.30 5.21 -11.55
CA LEU A 37 -2.57 6.45 -10.83
C LEU A 37 -1.33 7.29 -10.55
N GLY A 38 -0.17 6.70 -10.54
CA GLY A 38 1.08 7.45 -10.43
C GLY A 38 1.44 7.91 -9.02
N PHE A 39 0.89 7.26 -7.98
CA PHE A 39 1.23 7.66 -6.62
C PHE A 39 2.61 7.16 -6.22
N GLU A 40 3.13 7.69 -5.10
CA GLU A 40 4.37 7.22 -4.53
C GLU A 40 4.12 5.89 -3.84
N LEU A 41 4.95 4.90 -4.12
CA LEU A 41 4.80 3.58 -3.52
C LEU A 41 6.10 3.18 -2.86
N ARG A 42 5.99 2.72 -1.62
CA ARG A 42 7.11 2.18 -0.91
C ARG A 42 6.73 0.82 -0.34
N GLU A 43 7.56 -0.17 -0.55
CA GLU A 43 7.33 -1.49 0.03
C GLU A 43 8.34 -1.67 1.15
N VAL A 44 7.86 -2.04 2.33
CA VAL A 44 8.69 -2.20 3.51
C VAL A 44 8.54 -3.62 4.03
N ALA A 45 9.64 -4.37 4.04
CA ALA A 45 9.65 -5.69 4.64
C ALA A 45 9.84 -5.52 6.14
N ILE A 46 8.99 -6.18 6.92
CA ILE A 46 9.08 -6.04 8.38
C ILE A 46 10.11 -6.98 8.98
N ASP A 47 10.63 -7.93 8.19
CA ASP A 47 11.57 -8.93 8.70
C ASP A 47 12.82 -8.28 9.24
N GLY A 48 13.21 -8.67 10.42
CA GLY A 48 14.44 -8.17 11.03
C GLY A 48 14.31 -6.85 11.77
N ASP A 49 13.13 -6.23 11.73
CA ASP A 49 12.89 -4.99 12.46
C ASP A 49 11.90 -5.27 13.56
N GLU A 50 12.36 -5.32 14.78
CA GLU A 50 11.51 -5.73 15.92
C GLU A 50 10.30 -4.84 16.09
N ALA A 51 10.46 -3.54 15.89
CA ALA A 51 9.34 -2.61 16.05
C ALA A 51 8.29 -2.86 14.98
N LEU A 52 8.71 -3.05 13.74
CA LEU A 52 7.77 -3.32 12.66
C LEU A 52 7.12 -4.68 12.81
N GLU A 53 7.88 -5.69 13.25
CA GLU A 53 7.29 -7.00 13.46
C GLU A 53 6.25 -6.96 14.56
N ALA A 54 6.51 -6.25 15.64
CA ALA A 54 5.55 -6.14 16.72
C ALA A 54 4.29 -5.40 16.26
N GLU A 55 4.44 -4.41 15.42
CA GLU A 55 3.32 -3.58 14.98
C GLU A 55 2.47 -4.28 13.92
N TYR A 56 3.10 -4.95 12.94
CA TYR A 56 2.41 -5.37 11.74
C TYR A 56 2.33 -6.88 11.52
N ARG A 57 3.08 -7.68 12.27
CA ARG A 57 3.22 -9.10 11.95
C ARG A 57 1.91 -9.84 11.78
N GLU A 58 0.92 -9.54 12.62
CA GLU A 58 -0.35 -10.24 12.58
C GLU A 58 -1.32 -9.67 11.55
N TRP A 59 -0.91 -8.58 10.89
CA TRP A 59 -1.82 -7.86 10.00
C TRP A 59 -1.39 -7.82 8.55
N ILE A 60 -0.18 -8.30 8.24
CA ILE A 60 0.36 -8.19 6.89
C ILE A 60 -0.44 -9.04 5.91
N PRO A 61 -0.54 -8.58 4.66
CA PRO A 61 -0.01 -7.31 4.18
C PRO A 61 -0.84 -6.13 4.69
N VAL A 62 -0.16 -5.02 4.99
CA VAL A 62 -0.81 -3.80 5.44
C VAL A 62 -0.53 -2.71 4.43
N VAL A 63 -1.58 -1.99 4.03
CA VAL A 63 -1.42 -0.84 3.14
C VAL A 63 -1.79 0.40 3.93
N GLU A 64 -0.84 1.33 4.01
CA GLU A 64 -1.08 2.64 4.61
C GLU A 64 -1.07 3.69 3.51
N ILE A 65 -2.00 4.62 3.60
CA ILE A 65 -2.08 5.72 2.66
C ILE A 65 -1.95 6.99 3.47
N ASP A 66 -0.91 7.77 3.18
CA ASP A 66 -0.59 9.00 3.91
C ASP A 66 -0.53 8.76 5.41
N GLY A 67 0.09 7.65 5.79
CA GLY A 67 0.31 7.32 7.20
C GLY A 67 -0.85 6.66 7.90
N LYS A 68 -1.96 6.41 7.20
CA LYS A 68 -3.14 5.80 7.81
C LYS A 68 -3.34 4.39 7.28
N ARG A 69 -3.53 3.44 8.20
CA ARG A 69 -3.78 2.05 7.81
C ARG A 69 -5.14 1.94 7.15
N ARG A 70 -5.15 1.48 5.91
CA ARG A 70 -6.38 1.42 5.14
C ARG A 70 -6.79 -0.01 4.77
N PHE A 71 -5.84 -0.92 4.57
CA PHE A 71 -6.13 -2.29 4.21
C PHE A 71 -5.23 -3.24 4.98
N VAL A 72 -5.79 -4.38 5.39
CA VAL A 72 -5.02 -5.47 5.98
C VAL A 72 -5.45 -6.76 5.29
N TYR A 73 -4.54 -7.70 5.15
CA TYR A 73 -4.73 -9.02 4.56
C TYR A 73 -5.04 -8.97 3.07
N HIS A 74 -6.13 -8.35 2.67
CA HIS A 74 -6.55 -8.34 1.27
C HIS A 74 -6.71 -6.92 0.79
N VAL A 75 -6.26 -6.66 -0.43
CA VAL A 75 -6.35 -5.33 -1.03
C VAL A 75 -7.20 -5.47 -2.29
N HIS A 76 -8.37 -4.83 -2.29
CA HIS A 76 -9.26 -4.86 -3.44
C HIS A 76 -8.93 -3.70 -4.37
N PRO A 77 -8.74 -3.98 -5.67
CA PRO A 77 -8.29 -2.94 -6.60
C PRO A 77 -9.17 -1.70 -6.63
N ASP A 78 -10.48 -1.88 -6.68
CA ASP A 78 -11.37 -0.73 -6.75
C ASP A 78 -11.37 0.09 -5.48
N ALA A 79 -11.33 -0.59 -4.33
CA ALA A 79 -11.30 0.09 -3.05
C ALA A 79 -9.98 0.85 -2.87
N LEU A 80 -8.88 0.25 -3.30
CA LEU A 80 -7.59 0.90 -3.24
C LEU A 80 -7.57 2.15 -4.12
N ARG A 81 -8.09 2.04 -5.33
CA ARG A 81 -8.13 3.16 -6.25
C ARG A 81 -8.91 4.33 -5.65
N ARG A 82 -10.08 4.05 -5.09
CA ARG A 82 -10.89 5.10 -4.48
C ARG A 82 -10.20 5.73 -3.28
N ALA A 83 -9.54 4.90 -2.46
CA ALA A 83 -8.87 5.41 -1.27
C ALA A 83 -7.69 6.32 -1.64
N VAL A 84 -6.93 5.95 -2.65
CA VAL A 84 -5.78 6.73 -3.08
C VAL A 84 -6.23 8.03 -3.70
N VAL A 85 -7.23 7.99 -4.57
CA VAL A 85 -7.73 9.20 -5.22
C VAL A 85 -8.32 10.14 -4.16
N GLY A 86 -9.05 9.61 -3.21
CA GLY A 86 -9.60 10.43 -2.13
C GLY A 86 -8.53 11.08 -1.28
N ALA A 87 -7.44 10.36 -1.02
CA ALA A 87 -6.36 10.91 -0.21
C ALA A 87 -5.60 12.01 -0.94
N ALA A 88 -5.52 11.92 -2.27
CA ALA A 88 -4.80 12.91 -3.06
C ALA A 88 -5.63 14.15 -3.38
N SER A 89 -6.90 14.11 -3.13
CA SER A 89 -7.79 15.23 -3.46
C SER A 89 -7.59 16.44 -2.58
#